data_ceb76c203c22a2d77d39de653910455c
#
_entry.id   ceb76c203c22a2d77d39de653910455c
#
_cell.length_a   1.000
_cell.length_b   1.000
_cell.length_c   1.000
_cell.angle_alpha   90.00
_cell.angle_beta   90.00
_cell.angle_gamma   90.00
#
_symmetry.space_group_name_H-M   'P 1'
#
loop_
_entity.id
_entity.type
_entity.pdbx_description
1 polymer ?
#
loop_
_entity_poly.entity_id
_entity_poly.type
_entity_poly.pdbx_seq_one_letter_code
_entity_poly.pdbx_strand_id
1 'polypeptide(L)'
;MNRLIYIKNTYIYSKYKDMESIFQGENILEFIKTFPDDQSCREFIANEKWKNGYKCKRCDNTKYVYFEIHNKRECTKCRYKESATAGTLFHGVKFGIQKAFCIAFEMTCTTKSLSSTQAAKRYGITQKTSWFFMQKVRLAMKSSKKFPMKGNVQVDEFVVGGKETGKQGRSYDSKKSKVACAVELTDDGKIKRGYANVIDDYSAKSIKPLFDEHISKDANIKTDQWTAYKIIAKTYKITQEKSIPGKNFKEMHTIIHQIKTGIRTIQSHVKKGHLQKYLDEYFYRLNRSIYKDAIFDNIFKRLVSHPHRGWKQIVVIK
;
A
#
# COMPACT_ATOMS: atom_id res chain seq x y z
N MET A 1 27.31 -35.23 7.48
CA MET A 1 27.11 -34.20 6.41
C MET A 1 26.08 -34.73 5.42
N ASN A 2 24.80 -34.73 5.80
CA ASN A 2 23.74 -35.35 5.01
C ASN A 2 23.22 -34.36 3.95
N ARG A 3 23.60 -34.60 2.70
CA ARG A 3 22.95 -34.03 1.52
C ARG A 3 21.66 -34.78 1.23
N LEU A 4 20.55 -34.34 1.77
CA LEU A 4 19.24 -34.83 1.32
C LEU A 4 18.88 -34.15 -0.02
N ILE A 5 18.92 -34.96 -1.08
CA ILE A 5 18.38 -34.63 -2.39
C ILE A 5 16.86 -34.74 -2.27
N TYR A 6 16.16 -33.62 -2.10
CA TYR A 6 14.70 -33.62 -2.04
C TYR A 6 14.08 -33.52 -3.44
N ILE A 7 13.73 -34.69 -3.97
CA ILE A 7 12.66 -34.85 -4.93
C ILE A 7 11.45 -35.29 -4.10
N LYS A 8 10.74 -34.36 -3.49
CA LYS A 8 9.33 -34.49 -3.10
C LYS A 8 8.90 -33.28 -2.26
N ASN A 9 8.32 -32.33 -2.92
CA ASN A 9 7.65 -31.20 -2.28
C ASN A 9 6.14 -31.49 -2.08
N THR A 10 5.78 -32.75 -1.81
CA THR A 10 4.37 -33.19 -1.72
C THR A 10 3.75 -32.98 -0.34
N TYR A 11 4.53 -32.98 0.73
CA TYR A 11 3.97 -32.96 2.08
C TYR A 11 3.65 -31.56 2.61
N ILE A 12 4.44 -30.55 2.25
CA ILE A 12 4.18 -29.16 2.66
C ILE A 12 3.13 -28.52 1.74
N TYR A 13 3.10 -28.89 0.47
CA TYR A 13 2.10 -28.40 -0.49
C TYR A 13 0.66 -28.87 -0.16
N SER A 14 0.49 -30.05 0.44
CA SER A 14 -0.83 -30.57 0.80
C SER A 14 -1.49 -29.79 1.94
N LYS A 15 -0.69 -29.22 2.85
CA LYS A 15 -1.20 -28.43 3.99
C LYS A 15 -1.72 -27.05 3.57
N TYR A 16 -1.36 -26.55 2.38
CA TYR A 16 -1.70 -25.19 1.90
C TYR A 16 -2.43 -25.17 0.55
N LYS A 17 -2.80 -26.35 0.01
CA LYS A 17 -3.41 -26.46 -1.32
C LYS A 17 -4.87 -26.02 -1.37
N ASP A 18 -5.57 -26.00 -0.23
CA ASP A 18 -7.00 -25.68 -0.12
C ASP A 18 -7.27 -24.37 0.63
N MET A 19 -6.27 -23.49 0.76
CA MET A 19 -6.45 -22.22 1.49
C MET A 19 -6.72 -21.06 0.52
N GLU A 20 -7.97 -20.66 0.39
CA GLU A 20 -8.38 -19.42 -0.29
C GLU A 20 -7.78 -18.17 0.37
N SER A 21 -7.55 -18.17 1.69
CA SER A 21 -6.73 -17.19 2.40
C SER A 21 -5.89 -17.87 3.49
N ILE A 22 -4.63 -17.47 3.63
CA ILE A 22 -3.68 -18.09 4.57
C ILE A 22 -3.92 -17.61 6.00
N PHE A 23 -4.45 -16.41 6.15
CA PHE A 23 -4.79 -15.82 7.43
C PHE A 23 -6.17 -15.15 7.35
N GLN A 24 -7.15 -15.73 8.05
CA GLN A 24 -8.51 -15.21 8.16
C GLN A 24 -8.80 -14.54 9.50
N GLY A 25 -7.81 -14.52 10.41
CA GLY A 25 -7.95 -13.93 11.74
C GLY A 25 -7.90 -12.39 11.73
N GLU A 26 -8.65 -11.77 12.62
CA GLU A 26 -8.72 -10.30 12.76
C GLU A 26 -7.77 -9.75 13.84
N ASN A 27 -7.20 -10.60 14.70
CA ASN A 27 -6.43 -10.15 15.85
C ASN A 27 -4.98 -10.61 15.84
N ILE A 28 -4.13 -9.86 16.55
CA ILE A 28 -2.68 -10.09 16.59
C ILE A 28 -2.30 -11.42 17.26
N LEU A 29 -3.11 -11.95 18.16
CA LEU A 29 -2.80 -13.19 18.86
C LEU A 29 -2.95 -14.39 17.92
N GLU A 30 -3.99 -14.42 17.10
CA GLU A 30 -4.16 -15.43 16.05
C GLU A 30 -3.06 -15.31 14.99
N PHE A 31 -2.69 -14.09 14.64
CA PHE A 31 -1.59 -13.82 13.72
C PHE A 31 -0.27 -14.42 14.22
N ILE A 32 0.06 -14.21 15.51
CA ILE A 32 1.28 -14.77 16.13
C ILE A 32 1.22 -16.29 16.22
N LYS A 33 0.05 -16.90 16.44
CA LYS A 33 -0.09 -18.37 16.39
C LYS A 33 0.18 -18.93 14.99
N THR A 34 -0.25 -18.22 13.95
CA THR A 34 0.01 -18.61 12.55
C THR A 34 1.48 -18.41 12.15
N PHE A 35 2.10 -17.34 12.65
CA PHE A 35 3.48 -16.97 12.38
C PHE A 35 4.29 -16.86 13.69
N PRO A 36 4.58 -17.99 14.37
CA PRO A 36 5.16 -17.99 15.71
C PRO A 36 6.62 -17.53 15.76
N ASP A 37 7.35 -17.61 14.63
CA ASP A 37 8.76 -17.32 14.56
C ASP A 37 9.23 -16.83 13.17
N ASP A 38 10.50 -16.50 13.08
CA ASP A 38 11.14 -16.05 11.84
C ASP A 38 11.17 -17.17 10.76
N GLN A 39 11.20 -18.43 11.15
CA GLN A 39 11.28 -19.54 10.21
C GLN A 39 9.95 -19.75 9.50
N SER A 40 8.84 -19.81 10.22
CA SER A 40 7.48 -19.89 9.65
C SER A 40 7.19 -18.73 8.69
N CYS A 41 7.63 -17.51 9.04
CA CYS A 41 7.53 -16.36 8.16
C CYS A 41 8.35 -16.51 6.87
N ARG A 42 9.58 -17.05 6.95
CA ARG A 42 10.42 -17.29 5.77
C ARG A 42 9.85 -18.39 4.88
N GLU A 43 9.28 -19.42 5.45
CA GLU A 43 8.59 -20.48 4.70
C GLU A 43 7.43 -19.91 3.90
N PHE A 44 6.64 -19.05 4.53
CA PHE A 44 5.55 -18.37 3.85
C PHE A 44 6.05 -17.49 2.67
N ILE A 45 7.13 -16.71 2.89
CA ILE A 45 7.76 -15.93 1.80
C ILE A 45 8.24 -16.85 0.69
N ALA A 46 8.88 -17.99 1.03
CA ALA A 46 9.40 -18.95 0.07
C ALA A 46 8.29 -19.56 -0.78
N ASN A 47 7.19 -19.96 -0.15
CA ASN A 47 6.02 -20.55 -0.80
C ASN A 47 5.37 -19.57 -1.78
N GLU A 48 5.16 -18.31 -1.37
CA GLU A 48 4.61 -17.30 -2.28
C GLU A 48 5.57 -16.93 -3.41
N LYS A 49 6.88 -16.76 -3.10
CA LYS A 49 7.89 -16.37 -4.08
C LYS A 49 8.07 -17.41 -5.18
N TRP A 50 8.03 -18.68 -4.83
CA TRP A 50 8.30 -19.79 -5.74
C TRP A 50 7.07 -20.66 -6.02
N LYS A 51 5.86 -20.11 -5.83
CA LYS A 51 4.60 -20.82 -6.07
C LYS A 51 4.46 -21.35 -7.50
N ASN A 52 5.03 -20.64 -8.47
CA ASN A 52 5.04 -21.03 -9.88
C ASN A 52 6.31 -21.82 -10.29
N GLY A 53 7.03 -22.37 -9.31
CA GLY A 53 8.30 -23.07 -9.53
C GLY A 53 9.53 -22.18 -9.34
N TYR A 54 10.67 -22.81 -9.17
CA TYR A 54 11.98 -22.14 -9.07
C TYR A 54 12.56 -21.90 -10.45
N LYS A 55 13.05 -20.69 -10.68
CA LYS A 55 13.87 -20.34 -11.85
C LYS A 55 15.08 -19.54 -11.37
N CYS A 56 16.28 -20.02 -11.72
CA CYS A 56 17.52 -19.35 -11.34
C CYS A 56 17.66 -18.00 -12.04
N LYS A 57 17.91 -16.93 -11.28
CA LYS A 57 18.09 -15.58 -11.83
C LYS A 57 19.37 -15.37 -12.64
N ARG A 58 20.34 -16.33 -12.59
CA ARG A 58 21.60 -16.24 -13.32
C ARG A 58 21.64 -17.06 -14.59
N CYS A 59 20.99 -18.21 -14.60
CA CYS A 59 21.13 -19.18 -15.71
C CYS A 59 19.83 -19.89 -16.08
N ASP A 60 18.70 -19.42 -15.59
CA ASP A 60 17.34 -19.91 -15.87
C ASP A 60 17.09 -21.40 -15.56
N ASN A 61 18.06 -22.10 -14.96
CA ASN A 61 17.90 -23.49 -14.54
C ASN A 61 16.79 -23.61 -13.49
N THR A 62 15.98 -24.66 -13.58
CA THR A 62 14.83 -24.92 -12.68
C THR A 62 15.14 -25.89 -11.55
N LYS A 63 16.28 -26.60 -11.62
CA LYS A 63 16.71 -27.55 -10.59
C LYS A 63 17.50 -26.85 -9.49
N TYR A 64 17.21 -27.20 -8.23
CA TYR A 64 17.85 -26.60 -7.05
C TYR A 64 18.06 -27.59 -5.93
N VAL A 65 19.02 -27.26 -5.04
CA VAL A 65 19.17 -27.88 -3.72
C VAL A 65 18.55 -26.94 -2.70
N TYR A 66 17.72 -27.48 -1.82
CA TYR A 66 17.08 -26.71 -0.75
C TYR A 66 17.93 -26.73 0.52
N PHE A 67 18.03 -25.58 1.17
CA PHE A 67 18.64 -25.42 2.49
C PHE A 67 17.60 -24.83 3.43
N GLU A 68 17.30 -25.55 4.50
CA GLU A 68 16.32 -25.15 5.51
C GLU A 68 16.70 -23.82 6.16
N ILE A 69 17.99 -23.65 6.49
CA ILE A 69 18.50 -22.39 7.05
C ILE A 69 18.22 -21.25 6.10
N HIS A 70 17.36 -20.32 6.55
CA HIS A 70 16.88 -19.14 5.79
C HIS A 70 16.09 -19.47 4.51
N ASN A 71 15.56 -20.68 4.37
CA ASN A 71 14.80 -21.14 3.20
C ASN A 71 15.51 -20.76 1.89
N LYS A 72 16.77 -21.21 1.75
CA LYS A 72 17.59 -20.91 0.57
C LYS A 72 17.42 -21.97 -0.50
N ARG A 73 17.52 -21.57 -1.76
CA ARG A 73 17.63 -22.46 -2.91
C ARG A 73 18.97 -22.19 -3.61
N GLU A 74 19.75 -23.25 -3.84
CA GLU A 74 21.00 -23.20 -4.61
C GLU A 74 20.78 -23.85 -5.97
N CYS A 75 21.07 -23.11 -7.02
CA CYS A 75 21.00 -23.62 -8.39
C CYS A 75 21.99 -24.77 -8.60
N THR A 76 21.54 -25.91 -9.11
CA THR A 76 22.41 -27.07 -9.38
C THR A 76 23.42 -26.81 -10.50
N LYS A 77 23.12 -25.88 -11.43
CA LYS A 77 23.97 -25.57 -12.59
C LYS A 77 25.05 -24.53 -12.25
N CYS A 78 24.67 -23.36 -11.73
CA CYS A 78 25.61 -22.23 -11.53
C CYS A 78 25.93 -21.94 -10.06
N ARG A 79 25.43 -22.74 -9.14
CA ARG A 79 25.66 -22.61 -7.69
C ARG A 79 25.19 -21.28 -7.08
N TYR A 80 24.37 -20.53 -7.79
CA TYR A 80 23.78 -19.30 -7.25
C TYR A 80 22.83 -19.63 -6.10
N LYS A 81 23.06 -19.01 -4.94
CA LYS A 81 22.24 -19.17 -3.72
C LYS A 81 21.28 -18.00 -3.59
N GLU A 82 19.99 -18.30 -3.49
CA GLU A 82 18.95 -17.32 -3.28
C GLU A 82 18.12 -17.64 -2.03
N SER A 83 18.01 -16.68 -1.10
CA SER A 83 17.14 -16.81 0.06
C SER A 83 15.69 -16.45 -0.29
N ALA A 84 14.74 -16.90 0.55
CA ALA A 84 13.33 -16.54 0.40
C ALA A 84 13.13 -15.01 0.31
N THR A 85 13.80 -14.24 1.17
CA THR A 85 13.66 -12.78 1.22
C THR A 85 14.40 -12.03 0.10
N ALA A 86 15.37 -12.68 -0.58
CA ALA A 86 16.16 -12.02 -1.61
C ALA A 86 15.30 -11.49 -2.77
N GLY A 87 15.50 -10.22 -3.13
CA GLY A 87 14.76 -9.57 -4.22
C GLY A 87 13.34 -9.11 -3.88
N THR A 88 12.85 -9.36 -2.67
CA THR A 88 11.55 -8.90 -2.15
C THR A 88 11.70 -7.62 -1.33
N LEU A 89 10.60 -7.03 -0.85
CA LEU A 89 10.67 -5.92 0.11
C LEU A 89 11.17 -6.34 1.49
N PHE A 90 11.20 -7.63 1.80
CA PHE A 90 11.82 -8.18 3.01
C PHE A 90 13.34 -8.31 2.91
N HIS A 91 13.93 -8.09 1.74
CA HIS A 91 15.38 -8.16 1.58
C HIS A 91 16.09 -7.18 2.52
N GLY A 92 17.11 -7.69 3.23
CA GLY A 92 17.90 -6.89 4.17
C GLY A 92 17.20 -6.51 5.48
N VAL A 93 16.08 -7.13 5.82
CA VAL A 93 15.47 -7.02 7.16
C VAL A 93 16.37 -7.77 8.16
N LYS A 94 16.92 -7.01 9.14
CA LYS A 94 17.84 -7.54 10.17
C LYS A 94 17.23 -7.59 11.56
N PHE A 95 16.04 -7.00 11.75
CA PHE A 95 15.38 -6.89 13.06
C PHE A 95 14.39 -8.02 13.37
N GLY A 96 14.38 -9.08 12.56
CA GLY A 96 13.46 -10.22 12.64
C GLY A 96 12.35 -10.14 11.58
N ILE A 97 12.12 -11.26 10.89
CA ILE A 97 11.08 -11.34 9.84
C ILE A 97 9.70 -11.37 10.48
N GLN A 98 9.53 -12.05 11.62
CA GLN A 98 8.28 -12.07 12.36
C GLN A 98 7.85 -10.67 12.77
N LYS A 99 8.76 -9.85 13.32
CA LYS A 99 8.46 -8.45 13.64
C LYS A 99 8.04 -7.63 12.41
N ALA A 100 8.67 -7.88 11.27
CA ALA A 100 8.30 -7.24 10.00
C ALA A 100 6.88 -7.65 9.55
N PHE A 101 6.52 -8.92 9.75
CA PHE A 101 5.17 -9.44 9.50
C PHE A 101 4.13 -8.76 10.39
N CYS A 102 4.38 -8.68 11.69
CA CYS A 102 3.49 -8.01 12.64
C CYS A 102 3.30 -6.52 12.29
N ILE A 103 4.36 -5.80 11.90
CA ILE A 103 4.25 -4.41 11.47
C ILE A 103 3.37 -4.30 10.20
N ALA A 104 3.57 -5.17 9.21
CA ALA A 104 2.76 -5.18 7.99
C ALA A 104 1.29 -5.52 8.29
N PHE A 105 1.03 -6.46 9.19
CA PHE A 105 -0.30 -6.81 9.68
C PHE A 105 -0.99 -5.60 10.32
N GLU A 106 -0.37 -4.97 11.32
CA GLU A 106 -0.96 -3.80 11.99
C GLU A 106 -1.21 -2.63 11.02
N MET A 107 -0.35 -2.43 10.04
CA MET A 107 -0.55 -1.39 9.02
C MET A 107 -1.76 -1.65 8.12
N THR A 108 -2.22 -2.88 8.00
CA THR A 108 -3.33 -3.25 7.10
C THR A 108 -4.64 -3.49 7.82
N CYS A 109 -4.60 -4.11 9.00
CA CYS A 109 -5.79 -4.60 9.70
C CYS A 109 -6.39 -3.58 10.67
N THR A 110 -5.67 -2.49 10.99
CA THR A 110 -6.19 -1.43 11.87
C THR A 110 -6.91 -0.34 11.07
N THR A 111 -8.00 0.19 11.62
CA THR A 111 -8.72 1.33 11.03
C THR A 111 -7.90 2.60 11.02
N LYS A 112 -7.05 2.79 12.04
CA LYS A 112 -6.14 3.94 12.15
C LYS A 112 -4.74 3.55 11.69
N SER A 113 -4.02 4.51 11.12
CA SER A 113 -2.61 4.33 10.74
C SER A 113 -1.74 4.04 11.98
N LEU A 114 -0.66 3.29 11.78
CA LEU A 114 0.37 3.05 12.79
C LEU A 114 1.49 4.08 12.67
N SER A 115 1.91 4.71 13.77
CA SER A 115 3.09 5.57 13.75
C SER A 115 4.38 4.75 13.88
N SER A 116 5.46 5.21 13.26
CA SER A 116 6.76 4.53 13.36
C SER A 116 7.33 4.51 14.78
N THR A 117 6.97 5.48 15.61
CA THR A 117 7.35 5.52 17.03
C THR A 117 6.61 4.45 17.84
N GLN A 118 5.32 4.27 17.58
CA GLN A 118 4.54 3.21 18.24
C GLN A 118 5.03 1.82 17.83
N ALA A 119 5.24 1.59 16.52
CA ALA A 119 5.79 0.34 16.02
C ALA A 119 7.19 0.05 16.61
N ALA A 120 8.04 1.07 16.70
CA ALA A 120 9.36 0.94 17.33
C ALA A 120 9.28 0.44 18.77
N LYS A 121 8.41 1.05 19.57
CA LYS A 121 8.19 0.66 20.99
C LYS A 121 7.61 -0.75 21.10
N ARG A 122 6.59 -1.10 20.30
CA ARG A 122 5.93 -2.41 20.35
C ARG A 122 6.86 -3.56 20.01
N TYR A 123 7.74 -3.37 19.04
CA TYR A 123 8.60 -4.44 18.51
C TYR A 123 10.05 -4.36 18.97
N GLY A 124 10.41 -3.42 19.85
CA GLY A 124 11.77 -3.30 20.38
C GLY A 124 12.80 -3.02 19.28
N ILE A 125 12.51 -2.10 18.37
CA ILE A 125 13.40 -1.68 17.29
C ILE A 125 13.56 -0.16 17.26
N THR A 126 14.56 0.36 16.54
CA THR A 126 14.72 1.81 16.42
C THR A 126 13.61 2.42 15.57
N GLN A 127 13.20 3.66 15.86
CA GLN A 127 12.21 4.39 15.08
C GLN A 127 12.62 4.52 13.61
N LYS A 128 13.91 4.73 13.33
CA LYS A 128 14.45 4.80 11.96
C LYS A 128 14.26 3.48 11.20
N THR A 129 14.49 2.34 11.85
CA THR A 129 14.30 1.01 11.27
C THR A 129 12.82 0.74 11.00
N SER A 130 11.97 1.03 11.99
CA SER A 130 10.52 0.91 11.86
C SER A 130 10.00 1.77 10.72
N TRP A 131 10.33 3.06 10.70
CA TRP A 131 9.92 4.00 9.66
C TRP A 131 10.33 3.52 8.27
N PHE A 132 11.58 3.07 8.12
CA PHE A 132 12.09 2.59 6.83
C PHE A 132 11.33 1.37 6.32
N PHE A 133 11.06 0.39 7.19
CA PHE A 133 10.29 -0.79 6.81
C PHE A 133 8.83 -0.42 6.47
N MET A 134 8.20 0.44 7.27
CA MET A 134 6.86 0.94 6.98
C MET A 134 6.79 1.67 5.63
N GLN A 135 7.84 2.39 5.22
CA GLN A 135 7.88 2.97 3.87
C GLN A 135 7.95 1.90 2.77
N LYS A 136 8.60 0.75 3.01
CA LYS A 136 8.55 -0.39 2.08
C LYS A 136 7.13 -0.96 1.98
N VAL A 137 6.43 -1.10 3.11
CA VAL A 137 5.03 -1.57 3.12
C VAL A 137 4.14 -0.60 2.33
N ARG A 138 4.28 0.71 2.52
CA ARG A 138 3.54 1.74 1.77
C ARG A 138 3.78 1.67 0.26
N LEU A 139 4.98 1.34 -0.19
CA LEU A 139 5.24 1.12 -1.62
C LEU A 139 4.41 -0.02 -2.19
N ALA A 140 4.23 -1.11 -1.42
CA ALA A 140 3.38 -2.22 -1.82
C ALA A 140 1.88 -1.89 -1.80
N MET A 141 1.47 -0.86 -1.06
CA MET A 141 0.08 -0.39 -0.96
C MET A 141 -0.35 0.47 -2.16
N LYS A 142 0.59 0.95 -2.96
CA LYS A 142 0.30 1.79 -4.14
C LYS A 142 -0.72 1.13 -5.05
N SER A 143 -1.65 1.92 -5.62
CA SER A 143 -2.64 1.44 -6.58
C SER A 143 -1.98 0.82 -7.81
N SER A 144 -2.58 -0.27 -8.32
CA SER A 144 -2.18 -0.87 -9.60
C SER A 144 -2.70 -0.12 -10.81
N LYS A 145 -3.63 0.82 -10.64
CA LYS A 145 -4.33 1.58 -11.70
C LYS A 145 -5.16 0.71 -12.66
N LYS A 146 -5.30 -0.59 -12.38
CA LYS A 146 -6.00 -1.56 -13.27
C LYS A 146 -7.52 -1.57 -13.10
N PHE A 147 -8.03 -0.94 -12.06
CA PHE A 147 -9.45 -0.99 -11.69
C PHE A 147 -10.01 0.43 -11.53
N PRO A 148 -10.32 1.14 -12.64
CA PRO A 148 -10.87 2.49 -12.57
C PRO A 148 -12.28 2.50 -11.94
N MET A 149 -12.62 3.59 -11.28
CA MET A 149 -13.96 3.86 -10.75
C MET A 149 -14.94 4.07 -11.90
N LYS A 150 -16.10 3.42 -11.84
CA LYS A 150 -17.09 3.41 -12.94
C LYS A 150 -18.45 4.01 -12.58
N GLY A 151 -18.75 4.11 -11.28
CA GLY A 151 -20.05 4.58 -10.78
C GLY A 151 -20.11 6.08 -10.60
N ASN A 152 -20.81 6.51 -9.57
CA ASN A 152 -20.90 7.91 -9.17
C ASN A 152 -19.62 8.32 -8.43
N VAL A 153 -18.86 9.25 -8.98
CA VAL A 153 -17.56 9.67 -8.47
C VAL A 153 -17.63 11.14 -8.07
N GLN A 154 -17.21 11.45 -6.85
CA GLN A 154 -16.98 12.83 -6.41
C GLN A 154 -15.48 13.15 -6.51
N VAL A 155 -15.11 14.34 -6.97
CA VAL A 155 -13.72 14.80 -7.05
C VAL A 155 -13.59 16.19 -6.44
N ASP A 156 -12.58 16.38 -5.58
CA ASP A 156 -12.27 17.66 -4.94
C ASP A 156 -10.77 17.76 -4.63
N GLU A 157 -10.26 18.97 -4.38
CA GLU A 157 -8.90 19.19 -3.95
C GLU A 157 -8.85 19.70 -2.50
N PHE A 158 -7.75 19.34 -1.84
CA PHE A 158 -7.48 19.83 -0.50
C PHE A 158 -5.98 20.04 -0.26
N VAL A 159 -5.68 20.70 0.85
CA VAL A 159 -4.29 20.92 1.27
C VAL A 159 -3.96 20.18 2.56
N VAL A 160 -2.73 19.68 2.63
CA VAL A 160 -2.13 19.07 3.82
C VAL A 160 -0.95 19.91 4.26
N GLY A 161 -0.93 20.30 5.54
CA GLY A 161 0.12 21.12 6.14
C GLY A 161 -0.38 21.89 7.36
N GLY A 162 0.53 22.60 8.03
CA GLY A 162 0.21 23.44 9.18
C GLY A 162 -0.65 24.66 8.82
N LYS A 163 -1.11 25.39 9.86
CA LYS A 163 -1.84 26.64 9.67
C LYS A 163 -0.89 27.70 9.09
N GLU A 164 -1.33 28.42 8.07
CA GLU A 164 -0.63 29.57 7.49
C GLU A 164 -1.51 30.81 7.64
N THR A 165 -0.96 31.86 8.23
CA THR A 165 -1.65 33.13 8.45
C THR A 165 -1.80 33.89 7.13
N GLY A 166 -2.95 34.50 6.90
CA GLY A 166 -3.20 35.35 5.71
C GLY A 166 -3.40 34.61 4.39
N LYS A 167 -3.41 33.25 4.39
CA LYS A 167 -3.62 32.46 3.17
C LYS A 167 -4.89 31.62 3.27
N GLN A 168 -5.85 31.88 2.38
CA GLN A 168 -7.12 31.15 2.31
C GLN A 168 -7.32 30.52 0.94
N GLY A 169 -8.13 29.46 0.89
CA GLY A 169 -8.53 28.79 -0.35
C GLY A 169 -7.36 28.17 -1.12
N ARG A 170 -7.39 28.32 -2.46
CA ARG A 170 -6.40 27.80 -3.43
C ARG A 170 -5.22 28.76 -3.62
N SER A 171 -4.58 29.20 -2.52
CA SER A 171 -3.40 30.08 -2.59
C SER A 171 -2.22 29.36 -3.28
N TYR A 172 -1.67 29.98 -4.34
CA TYR A 172 -0.50 29.45 -5.07
C TYR A 172 0.78 29.52 -4.24
N ASP A 173 0.90 30.51 -3.35
CA ASP A 173 2.09 30.73 -2.50
C ASP A 173 2.09 29.88 -1.22
N SER A 174 1.12 28.99 -1.06
CA SER A 174 1.05 28.13 0.11
C SER A 174 2.15 27.08 0.08
N LYS A 175 2.88 26.94 1.20
CA LYS A 175 3.85 25.85 1.44
C LYS A 175 3.18 24.49 1.67
N LYS A 176 1.85 24.46 1.81
CA LYS A 176 1.09 23.22 2.00
C LYS A 176 1.16 22.33 0.76
N SER A 177 1.13 21.04 0.99
CA SER A 177 1.02 20.06 -0.09
C SER A 177 -0.42 20.03 -0.61
N LYS A 178 -0.57 20.16 -1.92
CA LYS A 178 -1.87 20.12 -2.61
C LYS A 178 -2.17 18.68 -2.99
N VAL A 179 -3.42 18.26 -2.86
CA VAL A 179 -3.87 16.89 -3.12
C VAL A 179 -5.19 16.95 -3.89
N ALA A 180 -5.28 16.22 -4.99
CA ALA A 180 -6.55 15.93 -5.66
C ALA A 180 -7.04 14.55 -5.19
N CYS A 181 -8.33 14.45 -4.89
CA CYS A 181 -8.97 13.26 -4.33
C CYS A 181 -10.22 12.90 -5.14
N ALA A 182 -10.41 11.60 -5.37
CA ALA A 182 -11.61 11.07 -6.00
C ALA A 182 -12.19 9.93 -5.15
N VAL A 183 -13.51 9.94 -4.98
CA VAL A 183 -14.24 8.94 -4.18
C VAL A 183 -15.40 8.41 -5.01
N GLU A 184 -15.48 7.09 -5.19
CA GLU A 184 -16.63 6.40 -5.79
C GLU A 184 -17.64 6.09 -4.71
N LEU A 185 -18.90 6.41 -5.00
CA LEU A 185 -20.04 6.10 -4.14
C LEU A 185 -20.79 4.89 -4.68
N THR A 186 -21.44 4.16 -3.78
CA THR A 186 -22.46 3.16 -4.10
C THR A 186 -23.77 3.85 -4.53
N ASP A 187 -24.72 3.11 -5.05
CA ASP A 187 -26.00 3.65 -5.49
C ASP A 187 -26.82 4.22 -4.31
N ASP A 188 -26.61 3.70 -3.10
CA ASP A 188 -27.18 4.23 -1.85
C ASP A 188 -26.35 5.37 -1.22
N GLY A 189 -25.37 5.91 -1.96
CA GLY A 189 -24.60 7.08 -1.59
C GLY A 189 -23.46 6.85 -0.58
N LYS A 190 -23.16 5.59 -0.21
CA LYS A 190 -22.05 5.29 0.71
C LYS A 190 -20.69 5.27 -0.02
N ILE A 191 -19.63 5.50 0.73
CA ILE A 191 -18.26 5.44 0.20
C ILE A 191 -17.93 3.98 -0.15
N LYS A 192 -17.60 3.76 -1.42
CA LYS A 192 -17.18 2.45 -1.95
C LYS A 192 -15.67 2.32 -1.98
N ARG A 193 -15.00 3.28 -2.60
CA ARG A 193 -13.53 3.35 -2.70
C ARG A 193 -13.08 4.74 -3.13
N GLY A 194 -11.79 5.01 -3.04
CA GLY A 194 -11.24 6.29 -3.48
C GLY A 194 -9.75 6.23 -3.77
N TYR A 195 -9.23 7.31 -4.31
CA TYR A 195 -7.82 7.52 -4.62
C TYR A 195 -7.46 9.00 -4.46
N ALA A 196 -6.19 9.29 -4.22
CA ALA A 196 -5.70 10.65 -4.19
C ALA A 196 -4.28 10.74 -4.75
N ASN A 197 -4.01 11.84 -5.45
CA ASN A 197 -2.69 12.18 -5.97
C ASN A 197 -2.22 13.51 -5.39
N VAL A 198 -0.97 13.55 -4.94
CA VAL A 198 -0.29 14.83 -4.65
C VAL A 198 -0.12 15.57 -5.97
N ILE A 199 -0.52 16.83 -6.01
CA ILE A 199 -0.47 17.70 -7.20
C ILE A 199 0.43 18.90 -6.93
N ASP A 200 1.02 19.44 -7.98
CA ASP A 200 1.89 20.63 -7.88
C ASP A 200 1.06 21.91 -7.76
N ASP A 201 -0.01 22.00 -8.54
CA ASP A 201 -0.94 23.11 -8.57
C ASP A 201 -2.37 22.64 -8.86
N TYR A 202 -3.31 23.57 -8.95
CA TYR A 202 -4.73 23.31 -9.22
C TYR A 202 -5.08 23.38 -10.73
N SER A 203 -4.10 23.29 -11.61
CA SER A 203 -4.34 23.29 -13.06
C SER A 203 -4.94 21.95 -13.52
N ALA A 204 -5.64 21.98 -14.66
CA ALA A 204 -6.13 20.76 -15.29
C ALA A 204 -5.01 19.75 -15.60
N LYS A 205 -3.80 20.24 -15.94
CA LYS A 205 -2.62 19.40 -16.18
C LYS A 205 -2.21 18.60 -14.94
N SER A 206 -2.24 19.24 -13.76
CA SER A 206 -1.87 18.58 -12.49
C SER A 206 -2.95 17.64 -11.95
N ILE A 207 -4.23 17.95 -12.22
CA ILE A 207 -5.38 17.16 -11.74
C ILE A 207 -5.67 15.97 -12.67
N LYS A 208 -5.52 16.13 -13.99
CA LYS A 208 -5.87 15.12 -14.99
C LYS A 208 -5.27 13.72 -14.76
N PRO A 209 -4.03 13.56 -14.27
CA PRO A 209 -3.48 12.22 -13.96
C PRO A 209 -4.35 11.40 -12.99
N LEU A 210 -5.03 12.04 -12.02
CA LEU A 210 -5.95 11.31 -11.12
C LEU A 210 -7.12 10.69 -11.90
N PHE A 211 -7.66 11.42 -12.88
CA PHE A 211 -8.73 10.93 -13.75
C PHE A 211 -8.24 9.79 -14.64
N ASP A 212 -7.15 10.00 -15.37
CA ASP A 212 -6.60 9.03 -16.32
C ASP A 212 -6.19 7.71 -15.64
N GLU A 213 -5.74 7.78 -14.39
CA GLU A 213 -5.27 6.62 -13.63
C GLU A 213 -6.38 5.87 -12.90
N HIS A 214 -7.45 6.54 -12.49
CA HIS A 214 -8.37 5.98 -11.51
C HIS A 214 -9.85 6.11 -11.84
N ILE A 215 -10.24 6.85 -12.88
CA ILE A 215 -11.63 7.08 -13.22
C ILE A 215 -11.92 6.62 -14.66
N SER A 216 -12.98 5.82 -14.83
CA SER A 216 -13.46 5.45 -16.17
C SER A 216 -14.08 6.67 -16.88
N LYS A 217 -13.95 6.72 -18.20
CA LYS A 217 -14.61 7.75 -19.01
C LYS A 217 -16.15 7.68 -18.93
N ASP A 218 -16.68 6.50 -18.58
CA ASP A 218 -18.13 6.26 -18.45
C ASP A 218 -18.67 6.64 -17.07
N ALA A 219 -17.80 6.96 -16.10
CA ALA A 219 -18.22 7.33 -14.75
C ALA A 219 -19.00 8.65 -14.74
N ASN A 220 -20.01 8.75 -13.87
CA ASN A 220 -20.71 9.99 -13.60
C ASN A 220 -19.96 10.79 -12.54
N ILE A 221 -19.33 11.89 -12.95
CA ILE A 221 -18.40 12.61 -12.08
C ILE A 221 -19.04 13.90 -11.61
N LYS A 222 -19.00 14.17 -10.31
CA LYS A 222 -19.39 15.42 -9.70
C LYS A 222 -18.19 16.15 -9.13
N THR A 223 -18.06 17.44 -9.45
CA THR A 223 -16.99 18.31 -8.94
C THR A 223 -17.56 19.65 -8.49
N ASP A 224 -16.75 20.44 -7.76
CA ASP A 224 -17.06 21.84 -7.56
C ASP A 224 -16.95 22.64 -8.88
N GLN A 225 -17.22 23.94 -8.83
CA GLN A 225 -17.22 24.85 -10.01
C GLN A 225 -15.81 25.35 -10.39
N TRP A 226 -14.72 24.65 -9.97
CA TRP A 226 -13.38 25.07 -10.34
C TRP A 226 -13.16 24.99 -11.86
N THR A 227 -12.53 26.03 -12.41
CA THR A 227 -12.38 26.19 -13.87
C THR A 227 -11.56 25.12 -14.56
N ALA A 228 -10.59 24.49 -13.86
CA ALA A 228 -9.79 23.40 -14.39
C ALA A 228 -10.63 22.19 -14.84
N TYR A 229 -11.76 21.94 -14.17
CA TYR A 229 -12.66 20.84 -14.54
C TYR A 229 -13.36 21.04 -15.88
N LYS A 230 -13.56 22.29 -16.36
CA LYS A 230 -14.11 22.56 -17.70
C LYS A 230 -13.24 21.97 -18.81
N ILE A 231 -11.91 21.97 -18.60
CA ILE A 231 -10.97 21.39 -19.57
C ILE A 231 -11.07 19.86 -19.54
N ILE A 232 -11.15 19.26 -18.35
CA ILE A 232 -11.24 17.81 -18.16
C ILE A 232 -12.59 17.27 -18.64
N ALA A 233 -13.67 18.06 -18.53
CA ALA A 233 -15.01 17.74 -19.00
C ALA A 233 -15.10 17.48 -20.51
N LYS A 234 -14.11 17.92 -21.31
CA LYS A 234 -14.02 17.55 -22.73
C LYS A 234 -13.78 16.04 -22.96
N THR A 235 -13.31 15.33 -21.93
CA THR A 235 -12.95 13.89 -22.03
C THR A 235 -13.79 13.03 -21.10
N TYR A 236 -14.31 13.58 -20.00
CA TYR A 236 -15.03 12.86 -18.94
C TYR A 236 -16.43 13.45 -18.73
N LYS A 237 -17.39 12.64 -18.31
CA LYS A 237 -18.75 13.09 -17.98
C LYS A 237 -18.75 13.81 -16.63
N ILE A 238 -18.53 15.12 -16.62
CA ILE A 238 -18.44 15.92 -15.39
C ILE A 238 -19.67 16.84 -15.28
N THR A 239 -20.33 16.75 -14.13
CA THR A 239 -21.33 17.73 -13.67
C THR A 239 -20.69 18.60 -12.60
N GLN A 240 -20.68 19.91 -12.84
CA GLN A 240 -20.16 20.89 -11.88
C GLN A 240 -21.31 21.48 -11.07
N GLU A 241 -21.19 21.43 -9.74
CA GLU A 241 -22.15 22.07 -8.84
C GLU A 241 -21.44 22.88 -7.76
N LYS A 242 -22.06 23.98 -7.29
CA LYS A 242 -21.49 24.79 -6.21
C LYS A 242 -21.39 23.96 -4.92
N SER A 243 -20.20 23.87 -4.37
CA SER A 243 -20.02 23.23 -3.05
C SER A 243 -20.64 24.10 -1.95
N ILE A 244 -21.60 23.52 -1.21
CA ILE A 244 -22.29 24.16 -0.09
C ILE A 244 -21.96 23.36 1.16
N PRO A 245 -21.23 23.93 2.15
CA PRO A 245 -20.86 23.23 3.36
C PRO A 245 -22.05 22.56 4.06
N GLY A 246 -21.91 21.29 4.39
CA GLY A 246 -22.95 20.50 5.09
C GLY A 246 -24.13 20.07 4.23
N LYS A 247 -24.28 20.52 2.98
CA LYS A 247 -25.39 20.14 2.09
C LYS A 247 -25.02 19.10 1.05
N ASN A 248 -23.93 19.33 0.32
CA ASN A 248 -23.46 18.40 -0.72
C ASN A 248 -21.99 17.99 -0.48
N PHE A 249 -21.50 16.99 -1.21
CA PHE A 249 -20.14 16.42 -1.08
C PHE A 249 -19.79 15.92 0.34
N LYS A 250 -20.77 15.50 1.13
CA LYS A 250 -20.56 15.07 2.52
C LYS A 250 -19.53 13.95 2.64
N GLU A 251 -19.62 12.95 1.76
CA GLU A 251 -18.74 11.76 1.72
C GLU A 251 -17.32 12.17 1.40
N MET A 252 -17.13 13.03 0.39
CA MET A 252 -15.84 13.58 0.02
C MET A 252 -15.22 14.38 1.17
N HIS A 253 -16.00 15.29 1.78
CA HIS A 253 -15.52 16.08 2.91
C HIS A 253 -15.18 15.21 4.12
N THR A 254 -15.91 14.12 4.36
CA THR A 254 -15.61 13.13 5.41
C THR A 254 -14.25 12.48 5.15
N ILE A 255 -13.98 12.02 3.93
CA ILE A 255 -12.69 11.43 3.55
C ILE A 255 -11.55 12.43 3.71
N ILE A 256 -11.72 13.65 3.22
CA ILE A 256 -10.73 14.73 3.37
C ILE A 256 -10.44 15.00 4.85
N HIS A 257 -11.47 15.06 5.68
CA HIS A 257 -11.32 15.26 7.13
C HIS A 257 -10.55 14.10 7.78
N GLN A 258 -10.89 12.86 7.46
CA GLN A 258 -10.21 11.68 7.99
C GLN A 258 -8.73 11.65 7.59
N ILE A 259 -8.40 11.95 6.34
CA ILE A 259 -7.00 12.03 5.86
C ILE A 259 -6.23 13.11 6.64
N LYS A 260 -6.76 14.33 6.71
CA LYS A 260 -6.11 15.45 7.42
C LYS A 260 -5.91 15.13 8.90
N THR A 261 -6.93 14.59 9.55
CA THR A 261 -6.87 14.20 10.97
C THR A 261 -5.86 13.08 11.19
N GLY A 262 -5.90 12.02 10.38
CA GLY A 262 -4.95 10.90 10.47
C GLY A 262 -3.49 11.34 10.30
N ILE A 263 -3.21 12.20 9.31
CA ILE A 263 -1.86 12.73 9.12
C ILE A 263 -1.43 13.58 10.32
N ARG A 264 -2.29 14.45 10.83
CA ARG A 264 -1.95 15.34 11.95
C ARG A 264 -1.76 14.61 13.26
N THR A 265 -2.66 13.67 13.60
CA THR A 265 -2.68 13.05 14.94
C THR A 265 -1.75 11.86 15.08
N ILE A 266 -1.56 11.08 14.00
CA ILE A 266 -0.80 9.83 14.04
C ILE A 266 0.64 10.03 13.56
N GLN A 267 0.81 10.78 12.48
CA GLN A 267 2.13 10.95 11.84
C GLN A 267 2.85 12.22 12.29
N SER A 268 2.17 13.14 12.97
CA SER A 268 2.63 14.45 13.46
C SER A 268 3.23 15.33 12.37
N HIS A 269 4.20 14.84 11.61
CA HIS A 269 4.82 15.53 10.50
C HIS A 269 5.12 14.56 9.34
N VAL A 270 4.68 14.94 8.13
CA VAL A 270 4.97 14.20 6.90
C VAL A 270 5.65 15.14 5.91
N LYS A 271 6.89 14.84 5.53
CA LYS A 271 7.59 15.58 4.48
C LYS A 271 6.82 15.46 3.15
N LYS A 272 6.77 16.56 2.38
CA LYS A 272 6.04 16.65 1.10
C LYS A 272 6.33 15.47 0.17
N GLY A 273 7.60 15.11 0.00
CA GLY A 273 8.01 14.00 -0.88
C GLY A 273 7.58 12.59 -0.41
N HIS A 274 7.08 12.44 0.82
CA HIS A 274 6.55 11.16 1.32
C HIS A 274 5.02 11.12 1.37
N LEU A 275 4.32 12.26 1.20
CA LEU A 275 2.89 12.38 1.40
C LEU A 275 2.10 11.36 0.56
N GLN A 276 2.46 11.16 -0.72
CA GLN A 276 1.78 10.20 -1.58
C GLN A 276 1.71 8.80 -0.96
N LYS A 277 2.78 8.33 -0.33
CA LYS A 277 2.82 7.00 0.29
C LYS A 277 1.84 6.85 1.46
N TYR A 278 1.57 7.93 2.19
CA TYR A 278 0.58 7.94 3.28
C TYR A 278 -0.86 7.99 2.74
N LEU A 279 -1.08 8.68 1.62
CA LEU A 279 -2.35 8.64 0.89
C LEU A 279 -2.60 7.23 0.33
N ASP A 280 -1.58 6.61 -0.27
CA ASP A 280 -1.65 5.23 -0.78
C ASP A 280 -2.01 4.23 0.35
N GLU A 281 -1.43 4.38 1.55
CA GLU A 281 -1.77 3.58 2.73
C GLU A 281 -3.22 3.79 3.15
N TYR A 282 -3.69 5.04 3.23
CA TYR A 282 -5.06 5.35 3.61
C TYR A 282 -6.07 4.70 2.65
N PHE A 283 -5.90 4.92 1.35
CA PHE A 283 -6.80 4.37 0.34
C PHE A 283 -6.64 2.86 0.14
N TYR A 284 -5.46 2.29 0.41
CA TYR A 284 -5.30 0.84 0.43
C TYR A 284 -6.23 0.20 1.46
N ARG A 285 -6.30 0.72 2.68
CA ARG A 285 -7.18 0.22 3.73
C ARG A 285 -8.65 0.51 3.41
N LEU A 286 -8.98 1.75 3.02
CA LEU A 286 -10.35 2.12 2.67
C LEU A 286 -10.93 1.21 1.59
N ASN A 287 -10.19 1.05 0.49
CA ASN A 287 -10.65 0.27 -0.67
C ASN A 287 -10.77 -1.24 -0.40
N ARG A 288 -10.29 -1.72 0.73
CA ARG A 288 -10.32 -3.14 1.14
C ARG A 288 -11.03 -3.38 2.46
N SER A 289 -11.65 -2.35 3.02
CA SER A 289 -12.33 -2.45 4.32
C SER A 289 -13.44 -3.50 4.35
N ILE A 290 -14.06 -3.80 3.20
CA ILE A 290 -15.08 -4.85 3.04
C ILE A 290 -14.48 -6.27 2.92
N TYR A 291 -13.16 -6.39 2.64
CA TYR A 291 -12.45 -7.66 2.44
C TYR A 291 -11.47 -7.89 3.60
N LYS A 292 -11.92 -7.73 4.84
CA LYS A 292 -11.07 -7.75 6.04
C LYS A 292 -10.13 -8.95 6.09
N ASP A 293 -10.64 -10.13 5.81
CA ASP A 293 -9.91 -11.40 5.93
C ASP A 293 -8.84 -11.58 4.86
N ALA A 294 -8.99 -10.93 3.69
CA ALA A 294 -8.04 -11.03 2.59
C ALA A 294 -7.04 -9.87 2.49
N ILE A 295 -7.14 -8.86 3.36
CA ILE A 295 -6.31 -7.65 3.25
C ILE A 295 -4.84 -7.94 3.51
N PHE A 296 -4.54 -8.81 4.49
CA PHE A 296 -3.17 -9.20 4.83
C PHE A 296 -2.54 -10.02 3.70
N ASP A 297 -3.25 -11.03 3.19
CA ASP A 297 -2.76 -11.84 2.07
C ASP A 297 -2.46 -10.99 0.83
N ASN A 298 -3.32 -10.03 0.54
CA ASN A 298 -3.11 -9.13 -0.59
C ASN A 298 -1.84 -8.28 -0.42
N ILE A 299 -1.62 -7.66 0.75
CA ILE A 299 -0.39 -6.87 0.97
C ILE A 299 0.83 -7.77 0.95
N PHE A 300 0.71 -8.97 1.50
CA PHE A 300 1.81 -9.91 1.59
C PHE A 300 2.29 -10.37 0.21
N LYS A 301 1.38 -10.78 -0.65
CA LYS A 301 1.68 -11.11 -2.06
C LYS A 301 2.38 -9.95 -2.77
N ARG A 302 1.98 -8.72 -2.47
CA ARG A 302 2.62 -7.52 -3.02
C ARG A 302 4.02 -7.27 -2.43
N LEU A 303 4.22 -7.50 -1.13
CA LEU A 303 5.54 -7.35 -0.48
C LEU A 303 6.56 -8.36 -1.03
N VAL A 304 6.11 -9.57 -1.37
CA VAL A 304 6.96 -10.61 -1.96
C VAL A 304 7.23 -10.36 -3.44
N SER A 305 6.24 -9.93 -4.20
CA SER A 305 6.37 -9.68 -5.65
C SER A 305 7.06 -8.36 -6.00
N HIS A 306 7.01 -7.37 -5.09
CA HIS A 306 7.63 -6.07 -5.33
C HIS A 306 9.16 -6.16 -5.24
N PRO A 307 9.92 -5.60 -6.21
CA PRO A 307 11.37 -5.63 -6.17
C PRO A 307 11.93 -4.90 -4.95
N HIS A 308 13.07 -5.40 -4.47
CA HIS A 308 13.79 -4.77 -3.36
C HIS A 308 14.03 -3.27 -3.57
N ARG A 309 13.85 -2.50 -2.50
CA ARG A 309 14.16 -1.07 -2.45
C ARG A 309 15.09 -0.77 -1.28
N GLY A 310 16.25 -0.21 -1.60
CA GLY A 310 17.23 0.22 -0.61
C GLY A 310 16.90 1.59 -0.02
N TRP A 311 17.68 1.99 0.99
CA TRP A 311 17.52 3.27 1.69
C TRP A 311 17.48 4.47 0.74
N LYS A 312 18.48 4.59 -0.16
CA LYS A 312 18.56 5.70 -1.11
C LYS A 312 17.31 5.84 -2.00
N GLN A 313 16.73 4.72 -2.42
CA GLN A 313 15.53 4.71 -3.28
C GLN A 313 14.23 5.08 -2.54
N ILE A 314 14.23 4.99 -1.21
CA ILE A 314 13.05 5.28 -0.39
C ILE A 314 13.12 6.70 0.21
N VAL A 315 14.32 7.15 0.62
CA VAL A 315 14.53 8.37 1.41
C VAL A 315 14.86 9.57 0.54
N VAL A 316 15.61 9.36 -0.55
CA VAL A 316 15.95 10.43 -1.48
C VAL A 316 14.77 10.66 -2.41
N ILE A 317 13.81 11.44 -1.93
CA ILE A 317 12.82 12.09 -2.76
C ILE A 317 13.28 13.54 -2.86
N LYS A 318 13.80 13.90 -4.04
CA LYS A 318 14.08 15.29 -4.39
C LYS A 318 12.82 16.12 -4.33
#